data_368bc5a4eeba3dc14527852c85874b7d
#
_entry.id   368bc5a4eeba3dc14527852c85874b7d
#
_cell.length_a   1.000
_cell.length_b   1.000
_cell.length_c   1.000
_cell.angle_alpha   90.00
_cell.angle_beta   90.00
_cell.angle_gamma   90.00
#
_symmetry.space_group_name_H-M   'P 1'
#
loop_
_entity.id
_entity.type
_entity.pdbx_description
1 polymer ?
#
loop_
_entity_poly.entity_id
_entity_poly.type
_entity_poly.pdbx_seq_one_letter_code
_entity_poly.pdbx_strand_id
1 'polypeptide(L)'
;MYPNSKPVPYHVLYIVIPVISFIGNGLIVYVTIRSRALRSPCSILIALVSLSDMMLISSNLISTSFHNIVQKETIPQPICAYLQLIPLFGACTSPMFLLAIAIDRLLSMMTFYKPMVASFSRHYIIAHVLPGCVMGTALDVLVLANRKYDQMVVCILVTPMQGTINDVYSRVIIAVCFLIIVCNVSFLFFLKKLRLSRQQKIEEHLPLCGYY
;
A
#
# COMPACT_ATOMS: atom_id res chain seq x y z
N MET A 1 -8.16 -40.80 9.49
CA MET A 1 -8.86 -40.50 8.21
C MET A 1 -9.62 -39.19 8.42
N TYR A 2 -8.97 -38.07 8.15
CA TYR A 2 -9.61 -36.74 8.22
C TYR A 2 -10.06 -36.37 6.82
N PRO A 3 -11.33 -36.01 6.59
CA PRO A 3 -11.75 -35.49 5.29
C PRO A 3 -11.22 -34.07 5.16
N ASN A 4 -10.12 -33.93 4.43
CA ASN A 4 -9.45 -32.66 4.15
C ASN A 4 -10.16 -31.88 3.04
N SER A 5 -11.46 -31.70 3.16
CA SER A 5 -12.22 -30.82 2.29
C SER A 5 -12.50 -29.51 3.04
N LYS A 6 -11.54 -28.58 2.97
CA LYS A 6 -11.88 -27.19 3.29
C LYS A 6 -13.09 -26.82 2.44
N PRO A 7 -14.09 -26.14 3.02
CA PRO A 7 -15.33 -25.84 2.29
C PRO A 7 -15.02 -25.10 0.98
N VAL A 8 -15.69 -25.55 -0.10
CA VAL A 8 -15.54 -24.98 -1.46
C VAL A 8 -15.50 -23.45 -1.49
N PRO A 9 -16.30 -22.71 -0.67
CA PRO A 9 -16.24 -21.23 -0.64
C PRO A 9 -14.88 -20.70 -0.18
N TYR A 10 -14.14 -21.40 0.68
CA TYR A 10 -12.81 -20.98 1.12
C TYR A 10 -11.80 -20.95 -0.06
N HIS A 11 -11.74 -22.02 -0.84
CA HIS A 11 -10.85 -22.09 -2.02
C HIS A 11 -11.21 -21.05 -3.09
N VAL A 12 -12.51 -20.84 -3.33
CA VAL A 12 -12.98 -19.82 -4.29
C VAL A 12 -12.52 -18.43 -3.86
N LEU A 13 -12.71 -18.04 -2.60
CA LEU A 13 -12.28 -16.74 -2.11
C LEU A 13 -10.76 -16.54 -2.18
N TYR A 14 -9.99 -17.55 -1.81
CA TYR A 14 -8.51 -17.48 -1.82
C TYR A 14 -7.88 -17.49 -3.20
N ILE A 15 -8.61 -17.85 -4.26
CA ILE A 15 -8.14 -17.81 -5.64
C ILE A 15 -8.76 -16.64 -6.40
N VAL A 16 -10.08 -16.45 -6.30
CA VAL A 16 -10.80 -15.45 -7.09
C VAL A 16 -10.42 -14.03 -6.68
N ILE A 17 -10.36 -13.74 -5.38
CA ILE A 17 -9.99 -12.39 -4.91
C ILE A 17 -8.58 -11.99 -5.35
N PRO A 18 -7.52 -12.80 -5.15
CA PRO A 18 -6.19 -12.51 -5.67
C PRO A 18 -6.16 -12.28 -7.19
N VAL A 19 -6.84 -13.10 -7.97
CA VAL A 19 -6.86 -12.97 -9.44
C VAL A 19 -7.49 -11.63 -9.87
N ILE A 20 -8.66 -11.28 -9.31
CA ILE A 20 -9.31 -10.00 -9.59
C ILE A 20 -8.41 -8.83 -9.18
N SER A 21 -7.77 -8.92 -8.01
CA SER A 21 -6.87 -7.89 -7.51
C SER A 21 -5.62 -7.75 -8.39
N PHE A 22 -5.02 -8.86 -8.87
CA PHE A 22 -3.91 -8.82 -9.83
C PHE A 22 -4.29 -8.12 -11.13
N ILE A 23 -5.47 -8.43 -11.68
CA ILE A 23 -5.97 -7.80 -12.91
C ILE A 23 -6.19 -6.30 -12.69
N GLY A 24 -6.90 -5.93 -11.61
CA GLY A 24 -7.20 -4.53 -11.31
C GLY A 24 -5.94 -3.69 -11.08
N ASN A 25 -5.05 -4.14 -10.21
CA ASN A 25 -3.80 -3.45 -9.92
C ASN A 25 -2.86 -3.43 -11.13
N GLY A 26 -2.78 -4.53 -11.88
CA GLY A 26 -2.01 -4.63 -13.11
C GLY A 26 -2.47 -3.63 -14.18
N LEU A 27 -3.77 -3.44 -14.34
CA LEU A 27 -4.34 -2.43 -15.24
C LEU A 27 -3.96 -1.00 -14.83
N ILE A 28 -4.00 -0.68 -13.53
CA ILE A 28 -3.58 0.64 -13.02
C ILE A 28 -2.12 0.89 -13.37
N VAL A 29 -1.23 -0.06 -13.09
CA VAL A 29 0.19 0.04 -13.42
C VAL A 29 0.40 0.20 -14.92
N TYR A 30 -0.25 -0.65 -15.73
CA TYR A 30 -0.14 -0.61 -17.18
C TYR A 30 -0.58 0.74 -17.78
N VAL A 31 -1.75 1.24 -17.37
CA VAL A 31 -2.28 2.52 -17.88
C VAL A 31 -1.39 3.69 -17.46
N THR A 32 -0.87 3.68 -16.23
CA THR A 32 0.05 4.73 -15.75
C THR A 32 1.35 4.77 -16.55
N ILE A 33 1.92 3.61 -16.87
CA ILE A 33 3.14 3.54 -17.70
C ILE A 33 2.87 3.98 -19.14
N ARG A 34 1.74 3.55 -19.72
CA ARG A 34 1.40 3.78 -21.12
C ARG A 34 0.98 5.21 -21.39
N SER A 35 0.24 5.83 -20.50
CA SER A 35 -0.31 7.19 -20.70
C SER A 35 0.63 8.26 -20.19
N ARG A 36 1.13 9.12 -21.09
CA ARG A 36 1.95 10.28 -20.73
C ARG A 36 1.18 11.31 -19.87
N ALA A 37 -0.14 11.41 -20.07
CA ALA A 37 -0.99 12.31 -19.30
C ALA A 37 -1.10 11.92 -17.81
N LEU A 38 -0.92 10.63 -17.49
CA LEU A 38 -0.97 10.10 -16.12
C LEU A 38 0.39 10.06 -15.40
N ARG A 39 1.40 10.78 -15.90
CA ARG A 39 2.73 10.85 -15.26
C ARG A 39 2.83 11.94 -14.20
N SER A 40 1.72 12.29 -13.55
CA SER A 40 1.77 13.16 -12.37
C SER A 40 2.38 12.41 -11.17
N PRO A 41 3.03 13.10 -10.21
CA PRO A 41 3.58 12.46 -9.01
C PRO A 41 2.55 11.59 -8.29
N CYS A 42 1.33 12.08 -8.12
CA CYS A 42 0.24 11.35 -7.49
C CYS A 42 -0.10 10.05 -8.25
N SER A 43 -0.18 10.07 -9.58
CA SER A 43 -0.48 8.87 -10.39
C SER A 43 0.63 7.84 -10.31
N ILE A 44 1.89 8.29 -10.23
CA ILE A 44 3.04 7.40 -10.03
C ILE A 44 2.96 6.72 -8.66
N LEU A 45 2.63 7.47 -7.61
CA LEU A 45 2.46 6.90 -6.27
C LEU A 45 1.30 5.88 -6.23
N ILE A 46 0.19 6.15 -6.90
CA ILE A 46 -0.94 5.20 -7.02
C ILE A 46 -0.48 3.91 -7.73
N ALA A 47 0.29 4.01 -8.80
CA ALA A 47 0.84 2.83 -9.49
C ALA A 47 1.80 2.04 -8.60
N LEU A 48 2.58 2.70 -7.75
CA LEU A 48 3.47 2.05 -6.78
C LEU A 48 2.69 1.33 -5.67
N VAL A 49 1.58 1.91 -5.18
CA VAL A 49 0.66 1.20 -4.26
C VAL A 49 0.14 -0.05 -4.94
N SER A 50 -0.39 0.07 -6.17
CA SER A 50 -0.92 -1.06 -6.92
C SER A 50 0.14 -2.16 -7.14
N LEU A 51 1.38 -1.80 -7.41
CA LEU A 51 2.49 -2.75 -7.52
C LEU A 51 2.79 -3.44 -6.19
N SER A 52 2.82 -2.69 -5.09
CA SER A 52 3.03 -3.23 -3.73
C SER A 52 1.90 -4.17 -3.31
N ASP A 53 0.65 -3.85 -3.66
CA ASP A 53 -0.51 -4.70 -3.39
C ASP A 53 -0.45 -6.01 -4.20
N MET A 54 0.03 -5.98 -5.43
CA MET A 54 0.28 -7.20 -6.21
C MET A 54 1.34 -8.08 -5.54
N MET A 55 2.43 -7.48 -5.04
CA MET A 55 3.44 -8.21 -4.27
C MET A 55 2.84 -8.82 -3.00
N LEU A 56 2.08 -8.05 -2.23
CA LEU A 56 1.41 -8.52 -1.01
C LEU A 56 0.48 -9.71 -1.28
N ILE A 57 -0.38 -9.59 -2.29
CA ILE A 57 -1.37 -10.62 -2.63
C ILE A 57 -0.71 -11.90 -3.15
N SER A 58 0.50 -11.83 -3.71
CA SER A 58 1.25 -13.02 -4.14
C SER A 58 1.50 -14.01 -2.99
N SER A 59 1.50 -13.56 -1.72
CA SER A 59 1.56 -14.43 -0.54
C SER A 59 0.44 -15.47 -0.52
N ASN A 60 -0.78 -15.09 -0.87
CA ASN A 60 -1.93 -16.00 -0.90
C ASN A 60 -1.76 -17.08 -1.97
N LEU A 61 -1.23 -16.70 -3.14
CA LEU A 61 -0.95 -17.65 -4.23
C LEU A 61 0.17 -18.62 -3.82
N ILE A 62 1.23 -18.12 -3.20
CA ILE A 62 2.34 -18.94 -2.70
C ILE A 62 1.83 -19.93 -1.66
N SER A 63 1.09 -19.48 -0.66
CA SER A 63 0.56 -20.33 0.42
C SER A 63 -0.39 -21.40 -0.12
N THR A 64 -1.27 -21.03 -1.06
CA THR A 64 -2.24 -21.97 -1.66
C THR A 64 -1.54 -22.99 -2.56
N SER A 65 -0.57 -22.56 -3.38
CA SER A 65 0.20 -23.45 -4.25
C SER A 65 1.02 -24.45 -3.46
N PHE A 66 1.67 -24.02 -2.39
CA PHE A 66 2.43 -24.93 -1.51
C PHE A 66 1.53 -25.98 -0.85
N HIS A 67 0.38 -25.57 -0.33
CA HIS A 67 -0.57 -26.49 0.29
C HIS A 67 -1.06 -27.59 -0.70
N ASN A 68 -1.30 -27.19 -1.94
CA ASN A 68 -1.80 -28.13 -2.97
C ASN A 68 -0.72 -29.04 -3.56
N ILE A 69 0.53 -28.54 -3.73
CA ILE A 69 1.62 -29.29 -4.39
C ILE A 69 2.33 -30.22 -3.41
N VAL A 70 2.66 -29.71 -2.22
CA VAL A 70 3.53 -30.44 -1.27
C VAL A 70 2.74 -31.38 -0.37
N GLN A 71 1.40 -31.21 -0.27
CA GLN A 71 0.50 -31.97 0.61
C GLN A 71 0.97 -32.02 2.08
N LYS A 72 1.97 -31.22 2.43
CA LYS A 72 2.47 -31.03 3.79
C LYS A 72 2.00 -29.68 4.30
N GLU A 73 1.46 -29.66 5.50
CA GLU A 73 0.97 -28.44 6.13
C GLU A 73 2.11 -27.54 6.64
N THR A 74 3.30 -28.09 6.81
CA THR A 74 4.45 -27.39 7.37
C THR A 74 5.70 -27.50 6.49
N ILE A 75 6.46 -26.42 6.41
CA ILE A 75 7.76 -26.34 5.73
C ILE A 75 8.82 -25.75 6.66
N PRO A 76 10.12 -25.98 6.40
CA PRO A 76 11.19 -25.29 7.15
C PRO A 76 11.04 -23.77 7.07
N GLN A 77 11.14 -23.09 8.23
CA GLN A 77 10.99 -21.64 8.32
C GLN A 77 11.89 -20.86 7.36
N PRO A 78 13.16 -21.21 7.10
CA PRO A 78 13.99 -20.50 6.13
C PRO A 78 13.41 -20.49 4.72
N ILE A 79 12.83 -21.59 4.28
CA ILE A 79 12.20 -21.70 2.93
C ILE A 79 10.98 -20.78 2.88
N CYS A 80 10.14 -20.79 3.93
CA CYS A 80 9.01 -19.88 4.03
C CYS A 80 9.46 -18.41 4.02
N ALA A 81 10.53 -18.07 4.76
CA ALA A 81 11.07 -16.73 4.79
C ALA A 81 11.48 -16.25 3.39
N TYR A 82 12.22 -17.05 2.62
CA TYR A 82 12.60 -16.70 1.25
C TYR A 82 11.40 -16.53 0.30
N LEU A 83 10.40 -17.40 0.43
CA LEU A 83 9.19 -17.32 -0.41
C LEU A 83 8.35 -16.09 -0.11
N GLN A 84 8.38 -15.63 1.15
CA GLN A 84 7.57 -14.49 1.61
C GLN A 84 8.30 -13.13 1.53
N LEU A 85 9.57 -13.05 1.07
CA LEU A 85 10.30 -11.78 0.96
C LEU A 85 9.56 -10.74 0.09
N ILE A 86 9.19 -11.13 -1.13
CA ILE A 86 8.47 -10.22 -2.05
C ILE A 86 7.12 -9.78 -1.46
N PRO A 87 6.27 -10.69 -0.95
CA PRO A 87 5.05 -10.31 -0.24
C PRO A 87 5.27 -9.41 0.97
N LEU A 88 6.29 -9.68 1.80
CA LEU A 88 6.62 -8.88 2.98
C LEU A 88 7.07 -7.47 2.60
N PHE A 89 7.93 -7.35 1.58
CA PHE A 89 8.29 -6.06 1.03
C PHE A 89 7.04 -5.28 0.59
N GLY A 90 6.11 -5.93 -0.14
CA GLY A 90 4.83 -5.33 -0.53
C GLY A 90 3.98 -4.90 0.65
N ALA A 91 3.88 -5.75 1.69
CA ALA A 91 3.13 -5.46 2.92
C ALA A 91 3.65 -4.23 3.66
N CYS A 92 4.95 -3.97 3.59
CA CYS A 92 5.59 -2.83 4.22
C CYS A 92 5.48 -1.56 3.38
N THR A 93 5.67 -1.67 2.08
CA THR A 93 5.72 -0.51 1.16
C THR A 93 4.33 0.03 0.84
N SER A 94 3.28 -0.80 0.72
CA SER A 94 1.93 -0.36 0.37
C SER A 94 1.38 0.71 1.34
N PRO A 95 1.36 0.52 2.67
CA PRO A 95 0.88 1.55 3.59
C PRO A 95 1.75 2.81 3.60
N MET A 96 3.07 2.68 3.36
CA MET A 96 3.96 3.83 3.25
C MET A 96 3.67 4.67 2.00
N PHE A 97 3.38 4.04 0.86
CA PHE A 97 2.99 4.75 -0.35
C PHE A 97 1.60 5.36 -0.24
N LEU A 98 0.67 4.72 0.48
CA LEU A 98 -0.63 5.33 0.83
C LEU A 98 -0.45 6.60 1.70
N LEU A 99 0.46 6.56 2.67
CA LEU A 99 0.81 7.75 3.46
C LEU A 99 1.42 8.84 2.57
N ALA A 100 2.31 8.48 1.65
CA ALA A 100 2.89 9.41 0.69
C ALA A 100 1.81 10.08 -0.19
N ILE A 101 0.80 9.35 -0.64
CA ILE A 101 -0.35 9.92 -1.37
C ILE A 101 -1.14 10.87 -0.47
N ALA A 102 -1.41 10.51 0.78
CA ALA A 102 -2.14 11.37 1.70
C ALA A 102 -1.40 12.69 1.97
N ILE A 103 -0.07 12.63 2.11
CA ILE A 103 0.80 13.81 2.24
C ILE A 103 0.79 14.63 0.94
N ASP A 104 0.94 14.01 -0.23
CA ASP A 104 0.90 14.69 -1.54
C ASP A 104 -0.42 15.46 -1.72
N ARG A 105 -1.56 14.85 -1.36
CA ARG A 105 -2.87 15.50 -1.41
C ARG A 105 -2.95 16.70 -0.48
N LEU A 106 -2.41 16.60 0.73
CA LEU A 106 -2.38 17.70 1.68
C LEU A 106 -1.48 18.84 1.19
N LEU A 107 -0.27 18.52 0.69
CA LEU A 107 0.66 19.48 0.13
C LEU A 107 0.10 20.20 -1.11
N SER A 108 -0.71 19.49 -1.92
CA SER A 108 -1.32 20.07 -3.13
C SER A 108 -2.26 21.26 -2.84
N MET A 109 -2.70 21.42 -1.58
CA MET A 109 -3.47 22.59 -1.13
C MET A 109 -2.62 23.82 -0.86
N MET A 110 -1.29 23.66 -0.73
CA MET A 110 -0.37 24.76 -0.45
C MET A 110 0.04 25.47 -1.73
N THR A 111 0.19 26.79 -1.65
CA THR A 111 0.53 27.62 -2.83
C THR A 111 1.90 27.33 -3.43
N PHE A 112 2.84 26.85 -2.61
CA PHE A 112 4.21 26.53 -3.04
C PHE A 112 4.31 25.15 -3.73
N TYR A 113 3.27 24.32 -3.71
CA TYR A 113 3.31 22.96 -4.27
C TYR A 113 3.59 22.95 -5.77
N LYS A 114 2.86 23.76 -6.54
CA LYS A 114 3.01 23.82 -8.01
C LYS A 114 4.43 24.15 -8.46
N PRO A 115 5.08 25.23 -7.98
CA PRO A 115 6.45 25.57 -8.38
C PRO A 115 7.46 24.51 -7.91
N MET A 116 7.26 23.93 -6.72
CA MET A 116 8.13 22.89 -6.19
C MET A 116 8.10 21.61 -7.06
N VAL A 117 6.92 21.12 -7.41
CA VAL A 117 6.77 19.92 -8.23
C VAL A 117 7.24 20.17 -9.67
N ALA A 118 7.02 21.37 -10.22
CA ALA A 118 7.49 21.73 -11.57
C ALA A 118 9.02 21.73 -11.66
N SER A 119 9.72 22.24 -10.64
CA SER A 119 11.18 22.34 -10.63
C SER A 119 11.88 21.04 -10.22
N PHE A 120 11.32 20.29 -9.25
CA PHE A 120 12.00 19.16 -8.61
C PHE A 120 11.17 17.85 -8.61
N SER A 121 10.39 17.59 -9.66
CA SER A 121 9.49 16.44 -9.72
C SER A 121 10.15 15.09 -9.38
N ARG A 122 11.35 14.83 -9.88
CA ARG A 122 12.08 13.58 -9.61
C ARG A 122 12.47 13.44 -8.14
N HIS A 123 13.04 14.50 -7.57
CA HIS A 123 13.46 14.49 -6.15
C HIS A 123 12.24 14.36 -5.23
N TYR A 124 11.15 15.00 -5.59
CA TYR A 124 9.88 14.90 -4.88
C TYR A 124 9.36 13.45 -4.81
N ILE A 125 9.33 12.76 -5.96
CA ILE A 125 8.90 11.36 -6.02
C ILE A 125 9.87 10.47 -5.20
N ILE A 126 11.17 10.65 -5.36
CA ILE A 126 12.18 9.88 -4.61
C ILE A 126 11.99 10.06 -3.10
N ALA A 127 11.78 11.29 -2.63
CA ALA A 127 11.55 11.57 -1.21
C ALA A 127 10.33 10.86 -0.63
N HIS A 128 9.28 10.64 -1.45
CA HIS A 128 8.07 9.93 -1.04
C HIS A 128 8.19 8.40 -1.14
N VAL A 129 9.01 7.90 -2.05
CA VAL A 129 9.20 6.46 -2.30
C VAL A 129 10.26 5.86 -1.38
N LEU A 130 11.35 6.60 -1.14
CA LEU A 130 12.51 6.11 -0.40
C LEU A 130 12.18 5.56 1.00
N PRO A 131 11.36 6.24 1.83
CA PRO A 131 11.02 5.72 3.17
C PRO A 131 10.35 4.34 3.12
N GLY A 132 9.43 4.13 2.18
CA GLY A 132 8.77 2.84 1.98
C GLY A 132 9.75 1.74 1.60
N CYS A 133 10.62 2.00 0.63
CA CYS A 133 11.64 1.05 0.20
C CYS A 133 12.63 0.71 1.32
N VAL A 134 13.09 1.70 2.08
CA VAL A 134 14.01 1.49 3.22
C VAL A 134 13.34 0.63 4.30
N MET A 135 12.08 0.92 4.63
CA MET A 135 11.33 0.13 5.62
C MET A 135 11.11 -1.31 5.14
N GLY A 136 10.73 -1.52 3.87
CA GLY A 136 10.54 -2.86 3.31
C GLY A 136 11.84 -3.66 3.31
N THR A 137 12.93 -3.10 2.81
CA THR A 137 14.24 -3.79 2.81
C THR A 137 14.77 -4.05 4.22
N ALA A 138 14.58 -3.13 5.16
CA ALA A 138 14.98 -3.33 6.55
C ALA A 138 14.22 -4.49 7.19
N LEU A 139 12.91 -4.61 6.95
CA LEU A 139 12.11 -5.72 7.43
C LEU A 139 12.59 -7.06 6.84
N ASP A 140 12.81 -7.13 5.54
CA ASP A 140 13.29 -8.34 4.87
C ASP A 140 14.64 -8.79 5.42
N VAL A 141 15.58 -7.84 5.62
CA VAL A 141 16.88 -8.13 6.23
C VAL A 141 16.73 -8.64 7.66
N LEU A 142 15.87 -8.03 8.48
CA LEU A 142 15.61 -8.47 9.85
C LEU A 142 15.00 -9.88 9.89
N VAL A 143 14.08 -10.20 9.01
CA VAL A 143 13.47 -11.53 8.88
C VAL A 143 14.53 -12.57 8.51
N LEU A 144 15.39 -12.27 7.53
CA LEU A 144 16.46 -13.17 7.10
C LEU A 144 17.53 -13.36 8.19
N ALA A 145 17.84 -12.32 8.94
CA ALA A 145 18.84 -12.39 10.03
C ALA A 145 18.35 -13.23 11.23
N ASN A 146 17.04 -13.23 11.49
CA ASN A 146 16.44 -13.92 12.65
C ASN A 146 15.80 -15.27 12.30
N ARG A 147 16.08 -15.85 11.13
CA ARG A 147 15.54 -17.15 10.72
C ARG A 147 16.07 -18.29 11.61
N LYS A 148 15.17 -19.24 11.93
CA LYS A 148 15.48 -20.44 12.71
C LYS A 148 15.47 -21.68 11.82
N TYR A 149 16.57 -22.41 11.75
CA TYR A 149 16.72 -23.55 10.81
C TYR A 149 15.93 -24.80 11.22
N ASP A 150 15.69 -24.97 12.52
CA ASP A 150 15.09 -26.23 13.06
C ASP A 150 13.57 -26.12 13.25
N GLN A 151 12.93 -25.04 12.80
CA GLN A 151 11.51 -24.81 13.02
C GLN A 151 10.69 -25.12 11.77
N MET A 152 9.70 -26.03 11.91
CA MET A 152 8.70 -26.31 10.89
C MET A 152 7.49 -25.39 11.10
N VAL A 153 7.04 -24.70 10.05
CA VAL A 153 5.99 -23.68 10.14
C VAL A 153 4.98 -23.82 9.01
N VAL A 154 3.74 -23.38 9.29
CA VAL A 154 2.75 -23.15 8.23
C VAL A 154 3.10 -21.85 7.53
N CYS A 155 3.35 -21.88 6.22
CA CYS A 155 3.85 -20.71 5.49
C CYS A 155 2.72 -19.75 5.13
N ILE A 156 2.55 -18.75 5.96
CA ILE A 156 1.69 -17.57 5.71
C ILE A 156 2.54 -16.30 5.84
N LEU A 157 2.04 -15.16 5.37
CA LEU A 157 2.76 -13.88 5.32
C LEU A 157 3.44 -13.49 6.64
N VAL A 158 2.76 -13.72 7.77
CA VAL A 158 3.23 -13.29 9.12
C VAL A 158 4.22 -14.26 9.74
N THR A 159 4.26 -15.50 9.26
CA THR A 159 5.05 -16.58 9.88
C THR A 159 6.56 -16.29 9.96
N PRO A 160 7.20 -15.67 8.94
CA PRO A 160 8.61 -15.31 9.03
C PRO A 160 8.90 -14.22 10.07
N MET A 161 7.90 -13.39 10.40
CA MET A 161 8.00 -12.33 11.41
C MET A 161 7.70 -12.89 12.79
N GLN A 162 8.70 -13.37 13.53
CA GLN A 162 8.49 -13.94 14.86
C GLN A 162 8.81 -12.95 15.98
N GLY A 163 8.06 -13.06 17.10
CA GLY A 163 8.33 -12.35 18.34
C GLY A 163 8.40 -10.83 18.16
N THR A 164 9.49 -10.25 18.60
CA THR A 164 9.71 -8.79 18.62
C THR A 164 9.58 -8.12 17.25
N ILE A 165 9.95 -8.82 16.16
CA ILE A 165 9.86 -8.26 14.79
C ILE A 165 8.39 -8.01 14.43
N ASN A 166 7.51 -8.97 14.70
CA ASN A 166 6.07 -8.82 14.46
C ASN A 166 5.45 -7.69 15.29
N ASP A 167 5.87 -7.56 16.55
CA ASP A 167 5.36 -6.52 17.45
C ASP A 167 5.78 -5.12 16.98
N VAL A 168 7.05 -4.96 16.59
CA VAL A 168 7.56 -3.68 16.07
C VAL A 168 6.86 -3.34 14.75
N TYR A 169 6.77 -4.30 13.82
CA TYR A 169 6.06 -4.12 12.56
C TYR A 169 4.61 -3.67 12.78
N SER A 170 3.87 -4.36 13.64
CA SER A 170 2.48 -4.04 13.93
C SER A 170 2.31 -2.63 14.49
N ARG A 171 3.17 -2.22 15.42
CA ARG A 171 3.15 -0.86 15.99
C ARG A 171 3.44 0.20 14.93
N VAL A 172 4.43 -0.04 14.05
CA VAL A 172 4.76 0.89 12.95
C VAL A 172 3.58 1.02 11.99
N ILE A 173 2.96 -0.10 11.59
CA ILE A 173 1.80 -0.05 10.68
C ILE A 173 0.61 0.67 11.31
N ILE A 174 0.32 0.45 12.60
CA ILE A 174 -0.74 1.17 13.32
C ILE A 174 -0.46 2.68 13.31
N ALA A 175 0.79 3.10 13.59
CA ALA A 175 1.17 4.51 13.55
C ALA A 175 1.03 5.11 12.15
N VAL A 176 1.43 4.40 11.11
CA VAL A 176 1.28 4.82 9.70
C VAL A 176 -0.20 4.96 9.34
N CYS A 177 -1.04 3.98 9.71
CA CYS A 177 -2.50 4.06 9.47
C CYS A 177 -3.12 5.28 10.19
N PHE A 178 -2.71 5.54 11.42
CA PHE A 178 -3.16 6.74 12.16
C PHE A 178 -2.77 8.03 11.43
N LEU A 179 -1.52 8.15 10.96
CA LEU A 179 -1.05 9.30 10.18
C LEU A 179 -1.84 9.47 8.87
N ILE A 180 -2.15 8.37 8.16
CA ILE A 180 -2.98 8.42 6.94
C ILE A 180 -4.35 9.01 7.26
N ILE A 181 -4.99 8.58 8.35
CA ILE A 181 -6.29 9.11 8.78
C ILE A 181 -6.20 10.61 9.09
N VAL A 182 -5.19 11.02 9.86
CA VAL A 182 -4.98 12.43 10.22
C VAL A 182 -4.77 13.30 8.97
N CYS A 183 -3.93 12.85 8.02
CA CYS A 183 -3.70 13.58 6.77
C CYS A 183 -4.98 13.71 5.93
N ASN A 184 -5.76 12.63 5.79
CA ASN A 184 -7.00 12.66 5.02
C ASN A 184 -8.07 13.55 5.68
N VAL A 185 -8.24 13.49 7.00
CA VAL A 185 -9.16 14.37 7.74
C VAL A 185 -8.75 15.83 7.59
N SER A 186 -7.46 16.14 7.74
CA SER A 186 -6.92 17.48 7.54
C SER A 186 -7.18 17.99 6.13
N PHE A 187 -6.95 17.15 5.12
CA PHE A 187 -7.23 17.48 3.72
C PHE A 187 -8.72 17.83 3.49
N LEU A 188 -9.64 17.03 4.02
CA LEU A 188 -11.08 17.30 3.93
C LEU A 188 -11.48 18.61 4.61
N PHE A 189 -10.87 18.89 5.77
CA PHE A 189 -11.11 20.15 6.50
C PHE A 189 -10.65 21.36 5.68
N PHE A 190 -9.44 21.32 5.10
CA PHE A 190 -8.94 22.39 4.23
C PHE A 190 -9.80 22.57 2.98
N LEU A 191 -10.24 21.49 2.33
CA LEU A 191 -11.15 21.55 1.20
C LEU A 191 -12.46 22.26 1.54
N LYS A 192 -13.07 21.91 2.69
CA LYS A 192 -14.31 22.52 3.14
C LYS A 192 -14.11 24.02 3.38
N LYS A 193 -13.03 24.41 4.05
CA LYS A 193 -12.70 25.83 4.31
C LYS A 193 -12.53 26.63 3.00
N LEU A 194 -11.82 26.07 2.00
CA LEU A 194 -11.62 26.73 0.71
C LEU A 194 -12.94 26.86 -0.08
N ARG A 195 -13.83 25.87 -0.02
CA ARG A 195 -15.15 25.95 -0.67
C ARG A 195 -16.01 27.06 -0.06
N LEU A 196 -16.07 27.16 1.27
CA LEU A 196 -16.80 28.20 1.98
C LEU A 196 -16.26 29.60 1.63
N SER A 197 -14.95 29.79 1.65
CA SER A 197 -14.31 31.05 1.28
C SER A 197 -14.59 31.46 -0.19
N ARG A 198 -14.70 30.51 -1.11
CA ARG A 198 -15.08 30.80 -2.49
C ARG A 198 -16.55 31.19 -2.63
N GLN A 199 -17.45 30.54 -1.90
CA GLN A 199 -18.88 30.88 -1.90
C GLN A 199 -19.09 32.29 -1.37
N GLN A 200 -18.47 32.66 -0.26
CA GLN A 200 -18.54 34.04 0.29
C GLN A 200 -18.07 35.09 -0.74
N LYS A 201 -16.94 34.84 -1.42
CA LYS A 201 -16.48 35.77 -2.46
C LYS A 201 -17.43 35.90 -3.64
N ILE A 202 -18.14 34.84 -4.02
CA ILE A 202 -19.14 34.88 -5.10
C ILE A 202 -20.35 35.69 -4.65
N GLU A 203 -20.81 35.54 -3.41
CA GLU A 203 -21.91 36.29 -2.85
C GLU A 203 -21.56 37.80 -2.70
N GLU A 204 -20.31 38.12 -2.32
CA GLU A 204 -19.83 39.52 -2.24
C GLU A 204 -19.70 40.18 -3.63
N HIS A 205 -19.42 39.39 -4.69
CA HIS A 205 -19.28 39.90 -6.06
C HIS A 205 -20.55 39.82 -6.89
N LEU A 206 -21.64 39.22 -6.39
CA LEU A 206 -22.96 39.32 -7.03
C LEU A 206 -23.54 40.69 -6.67
N PRO A 207 -23.52 41.68 -7.60
CA PRO A 207 -24.25 42.91 -7.32
C PRO A 207 -25.72 42.52 -7.17
N LEU A 208 -26.34 43.11 -6.16
CA LEU A 208 -27.79 43.11 -5.98
C LEU A 208 -28.47 43.64 -7.26
N CYS A 209 -28.54 42.82 -8.26
CA CYS A 209 -29.35 43.03 -9.45
C CYS A 209 -30.78 42.54 -9.12
N GLY A 210 -31.45 43.32 -8.32
CA GLY A 210 -32.79 42.99 -7.92
C GLY A 210 -33.51 44.23 -7.40
N TYR A 211 -34.58 44.57 -8.09
CA TYR A 211 -35.64 45.55 -7.79
C TYR A 211 -35.36 46.99 -8.20
N TYR A 212 -35.65 47.24 -9.49
CA TYR A 212 -36.54 48.35 -9.88
C TYR A 212 -37.51 47.79 -10.90
#